data_20519e87e97191b91f756729cf69f82e
#
_entry.id   20519e87e97191b91f756729cf69f82e
#
_cell.length_a   1.000
_cell.length_b   1.000
_cell.length_c   1.000
_cell.angle_alpha   90.00
_cell.angle_beta   90.00
_cell.angle_gamma   90.00
#
_symmetry.space_group_name_H-M   'P 1'
#
loop_
_entity.id
_entity.type
_entity.pdbx_description
1 polymer ?
#
loop_
_entity_poly.entity_id
_entity_poly.type
_entity_poly.pdbx_seq_one_letter_code
_entity_poly.pdbx_strand_id
1 'polypeptide(L)'
;VEFVALFFVVLATVLIVQGVRKIPIQFAKRMVGRSNDDVPSAGARDYIPLKVNASGVMPIIFAQAIMFLPPMLGGLVMGQQEAPSSFLMSLQDWKSPIYNIIFFLLVVIFTYVYTALIVNPQQYAEHLKRQNSFIPGIKPGTDTQEYIDSLTTRVTLPGSIFLGLIAILPGIIANMGVNDGFALFFGGTSLLILVAVVLDTLQQIESYLLMRKYDGLTKTGKLKGRGGNGMQIGASM
;
A
#
# COMPACT_ATOMS: atom_id res chain seq x y z
N VAL A 1 3.43 -10.27 28.60
CA VAL A 1 4.43 -9.78 27.63
C VAL A 1 3.97 -10.10 26.22
N GLU A 2 3.56 -11.34 25.91
CA GLU A 2 3.19 -11.83 24.58
C GLU A 2 2.05 -11.03 23.95
N PHE A 3 0.93 -10.83 24.66
CA PHE A 3 -0.20 -10.04 24.16
C PHE A 3 0.13 -8.55 23.94
N VAL A 4 1.04 -8.00 24.75
CA VAL A 4 1.49 -6.62 24.56
C VAL A 4 2.34 -6.51 23.30
N ALA A 5 3.26 -7.44 23.09
CA ALA A 5 4.07 -7.49 21.86
C ALA A 5 3.17 -7.64 20.62
N LEU A 6 2.20 -8.55 20.67
CA LEU A 6 1.20 -8.70 19.60
C LEU A 6 0.47 -7.40 19.29
N PHE A 7 -0.02 -6.70 20.32
CA PHE A 7 -0.73 -5.44 20.13
C PHE A 7 0.14 -4.41 19.38
N PHE A 8 1.41 -4.27 19.76
CA PHE A 8 2.33 -3.36 19.07
C PHE A 8 2.60 -3.78 17.63
N VAL A 9 2.72 -5.09 17.35
CA VAL A 9 2.93 -5.59 15.99
C VAL A 9 1.71 -5.32 15.12
N VAL A 10 0.51 -5.59 15.61
CA VAL A 10 -0.75 -5.27 14.90
C VAL A 10 -0.86 -3.78 14.65
N LEU A 11 -0.58 -2.95 15.64
CA LEU A 11 -0.63 -1.50 15.50
C LEU A 11 0.37 -1.00 14.44
N ALA A 12 1.61 -1.51 14.44
CA ALA A 12 2.61 -1.18 13.44
C ALA A 12 2.19 -1.61 12.04
N THR A 13 1.61 -2.81 11.88
CA THR A 13 1.11 -3.31 10.58
C THR A 13 -0.04 -2.45 10.05
N VAL A 14 -0.98 -2.06 10.90
CA VAL A 14 -2.10 -1.16 10.53
C VAL A 14 -1.57 0.18 10.02
N LEU A 15 -0.61 0.79 10.74
CA LEU A 15 -0.01 2.08 10.34
C LEU A 15 0.65 2.00 8.95
N ILE A 16 1.32 0.90 8.64
CA ILE A 16 2.00 0.75 7.34
C ILE A 16 0.99 0.54 6.21
N VAL A 17 -0.01 -0.31 6.42
CA VAL A 17 -1.03 -0.61 5.40
C VAL A 17 -1.90 0.63 5.12
N GLN A 18 -2.20 1.44 6.14
CA GLN A 18 -2.95 2.69 5.98
C GLN A 18 -2.09 3.87 5.53
N GLY A 19 -0.77 3.73 5.53
CA GLY A 19 0.15 4.78 5.15
C GLY A 19 -0.06 5.22 3.70
N VAL A 20 -0.56 6.46 3.49
CA VAL A 20 -0.81 7.03 2.17
C VAL A 20 -0.22 8.42 2.07
N ARG A 21 0.60 8.65 1.04
CA ARG A 21 1.07 9.98 0.70
C ARG A 21 0.14 10.62 -0.33
N LYS A 22 -0.43 11.77 0.02
CA LYS A 22 -1.33 12.55 -0.86
C LYS A 22 -0.51 13.52 -1.70
N ILE A 23 -0.59 13.40 -3.03
CA ILE A 23 0.02 14.34 -3.98
C ILE A 23 -1.06 15.33 -4.40
N PRO A 24 -0.89 16.65 -4.18
CA PRO A 24 -1.86 17.63 -4.62
C PRO A 24 -1.84 17.73 -6.16
N ILE A 25 -3.03 17.69 -6.76
CA ILE A 25 -3.25 17.95 -8.18
C ILE A 25 -4.22 19.11 -8.33
N GLN A 26 -4.11 19.82 -9.43
CA GLN A 26 -4.97 20.93 -9.76
C GLN A 26 -5.52 20.74 -11.17
N PHE A 27 -6.84 20.89 -11.32
CA PHE A 27 -7.49 20.85 -12.62
C PHE A 27 -7.34 22.19 -13.34
N ALA A 28 -7.02 22.14 -14.64
CA ALA A 28 -7.04 23.35 -15.46
C ALA A 28 -8.46 23.90 -15.56
N LYS A 29 -8.64 25.19 -15.32
CA LYS A 29 -9.94 25.84 -15.40
C LYS A 29 -10.38 25.92 -16.85
N ARG A 30 -11.51 25.33 -17.20
CA ARG A 30 -12.18 25.54 -18.48
C ARG A 30 -13.12 26.75 -18.32
N MET A 31 -12.72 27.89 -18.86
CA MET A 31 -13.63 29.03 -18.93
C MET A 31 -14.71 28.73 -20.00
N VAL A 32 -15.89 28.34 -19.57
CA VAL A 32 -17.09 28.29 -20.41
C VAL A 32 -18.01 29.40 -19.95
N GLY A 33 -18.01 30.49 -20.69
CA GLY A 33 -18.90 31.64 -20.45
C GLY A 33 -18.16 32.85 -19.84
N ARG A 34 -18.52 34.00 -20.41
CA ARG A 34 -18.09 35.34 -20.01
C ARG A 34 -18.82 35.71 -18.72
N SER A 35 -18.26 35.34 -17.57
CA SER A 35 -18.73 35.85 -16.28
C SER A 35 -17.93 37.11 -15.94
N ASN A 36 -18.66 38.20 -15.67
CA ASN A 36 -18.10 39.51 -15.34
C ASN A 36 -17.53 39.62 -13.92
N ASP A 37 -17.32 38.52 -13.23
CA ASP A 37 -16.68 38.53 -11.91
C ASP A 37 -15.17 38.29 -12.04
N ASP A 38 -14.40 39.33 -11.78
CA ASP A 38 -12.94 39.39 -11.77
C ASP A 38 -12.27 38.55 -10.68
N VAL A 39 -12.92 37.50 -10.18
CA VAL A 39 -12.29 36.60 -9.19
C VAL A 39 -11.68 35.40 -9.92
N PRO A 40 -10.34 35.26 -9.97
CA PRO A 40 -9.72 34.06 -10.49
C PRO A 40 -10.04 32.90 -9.55
N SER A 41 -11.16 32.20 -9.82
CA SER A 41 -11.45 30.99 -9.09
C SER A 41 -10.40 29.95 -9.42
N ALA A 42 -9.55 29.61 -8.45
CA ALA A 42 -8.59 28.54 -8.57
C ALA A 42 -9.31 27.26 -9.00
N GLY A 43 -8.74 26.52 -9.96
CA GLY A 43 -9.29 25.23 -10.38
C GLY A 43 -9.45 24.29 -9.18
N ALA A 44 -10.39 23.36 -9.25
CA ALA A 44 -10.62 22.39 -8.20
C ALA A 44 -9.29 21.67 -7.85
N ARG A 45 -8.99 21.55 -6.57
CA ARG A 45 -7.85 20.80 -6.06
C ARG A 45 -8.31 19.42 -5.66
N ASP A 46 -7.52 18.43 -6.02
CA ASP A 46 -7.71 17.03 -5.63
C ASP A 46 -6.36 16.42 -5.25
N TYR A 47 -6.35 15.20 -4.78
CA TYR A 47 -5.15 14.52 -4.33
C TYR A 47 -5.06 13.12 -4.91
N ILE A 48 -3.88 12.76 -5.41
CA ILE A 48 -3.57 11.37 -5.77
C ILE A 48 -3.03 10.66 -4.53
N PRO A 49 -3.69 9.60 -4.06
CA PRO A 49 -3.19 8.81 -2.95
C PRO A 49 -2.13 7.82 -3.42
N LEU A 50 -0.86 8.01 -3.04
CA LEU A 50 0.18 7.00 -3.19
C LEU A 50 0.30 6.18 -1.89
N LYS A 51 0.01 4.89 -1.96
CA LYS A 51 0.19 3.99 -0.82
C LYS A 51 1.69 3.78 -0.55
N VAL A 52 2.11 3.84 0.70
CA VAL A 52 3.49 3.57 1.12
C VAL A 52 3.84 2.11 0.83
N ASN A 53 2.89 1.22 1.07
CA ASN A 53 2.98 -0.18 0.69
C ASN A 53 2.09 -0.46 -0.52
N ALA A 54 2.51 -0.03 -1.71
CA ALA A 54 1.77 -0.28 -2.95
C ALA A 54 1.84 -1.76 -3.37
N SER A 55 2.94 -2.44 -3.05
CA SER A 55 3.17 -3.85 -3.37
C SER A 55 2.38 -4.84 -2.49
N GLY A 56 1.79 -4.36 -1.39
CA GLY A 56 1.02 -5.21 -0.48
C GLY A 56 1.87 -6.27 0.24
N VAL A 57 1.38 -7.50 0.28
CA VAL A 57 2.01 -8.64 0.97
C VAL A 57 2.86 -9.50 0.04
N MET A 58 2.73 -9.29 -1.29
CA MET A 58 3.38 -10.11 -2.31
C MET A 58 4.91 -10.22 -2.15
N PRO A 59 5.66 -9.14 -1.87
CA PRO A 59 7.11 -9.23 -1.70
C PRO A 59 7.55 -10.23 -0.63
N ILE A 60 6.82 -10.31 0.47
CA ILE A 60 7.15 -11.21 1.58
C ILE A 60 6.90 -12.66 1.18
N ILE A 61 5.79 -12.94 0.48
CA ILE A 61 5.46 -14.28 0.01
C ILE A 61 6.55 -14.80 -0.93
N PHE A 62 7.01 -13.97 -1.88
CA PHE A 62 8.09 -14.36 -2.79
C PHE A 62 9.45 -14.51 -2.10
N ALA A 63 9.78 -13.62 -1.18
CA ALA A 63 10.99 -13.75 -0.37
C ALA A 63 10.99 -15.06 0.42
N GLN A 64 9.86 -15.43 1.01
CA GLN A 64 9.69 -16.68 1.75
C GLN A 64 9.80 -17.91 0.84
N ALA A 65 9.22 -17.85 -0.36
CA ALA A 65 9.32 -18.93 -1.35
C ALA A 65 10.79 -19.15 -1.78
N ILE A 66 11.55 -18.07 -1.99
CA ILE A 66 12.98 -18.17 -2.35
C ILE A 66 13.80 -18.71 -1.20
N MET A 67 13.50 -18.31 0.04
CA MET A 67 14.20 -18.84 1.22
C MET A 67 13.98 -20.34 1.43
N PHE A 68 12.91 -20.90 0.87
CA PHE A 68 12.65 -22.35 0.92
C PHE A 68 13.47 -23.14 -0.09
N LEU A 69 13.97 -22.54 -1.17
CA LEU A 69 14.74 -23.21 -2.22
C LEU A 69 16.10 -23.78 -1.76
N PRO A 70 16.97 -23.04 -1.04
CA PRO A 70 18.28 -23.55 -0.64
C PRO A 70 18.22 -24.83 0.21
N PRO A 71 17.38 -24.95 1.24
CA PRO A 71 17.22 -26.20 1.99
C PRO A 71 16.73 -27.37 1.12
N MET A 72 15.78 -27.10 0.22
CA MET A 72 15.23 -28.12 -0.67
C MET A 72 16.30 -28.65 -1.65
N LEU A 73 17.05 -27.75 -2.29
CA LEU A 73 18.14 -28.12 -3.20
C LEU A 73 19.31 -28.80 -2.48
N GLY A 74 19.66 -28.35 -1.29
CA GLY A 74 20.68 -28.98 -0.47
C GLY A 74 20.36 -30.44 -0.16
N GLY A 75 19.10 -30.75 0.16
CA GLY A 75 18.63 -32.12 0.37
C GLY A 75 18.69 -33.01 -0.87
N LEU A 76 18.53 -32.42 -2.07
CA LEU A 76 18.57 -33.16 -3.34
C LEU A 76 20.01 -33.40 -3.85
N VAL A 77 20.89 -32.40 -3.69
CA VAL A 77 22.25 -32.42 -4.29
C VAL A 77 23.25 -33.15 -3.42
N MET A 78 23.14 -33.04 -2.10
CA MET A 78 24.15 -33.56 -1.18
C MET A 78 24.00 -35.05 -0.81
N GLY A 79 22.98 -35.76 -1.29
CA GLY A 79 22.80 -37.20 -0.98
C GLY A 79 22.92 -37.49 0.55
N GLN A 80 22.46 -38.62 1.00
CA GLN A 80 22.40 -38.99 2.46
C GLN A 80 23.76 -39.12 3.19
N GLN A 81 24.89 -38.85 2.55
CA GLN A 81 26.23 -39.18 3.10
C GLN A 81 27.12 -38.00 3.48
N GLU A 82 26.80 -36.78 3.12
CA GLU A 82 27.62 -35.62 3.54
C GLU A 82 26.82 -34.72 4.49
N ALA A 83 27.46 -34.35 5.59
CA ALA A 83 26.87 -33.39 6.54
C ALA A 83 26.62 -32.06 5.85
N PRO A 84 25.41 -31.48 5.93
CA PRO A 84 25.11 -30.21 5.32
C PRO A 84 26.06 -29.13 5.83
N SER A 85 26.56 -28.29 4.94
CA SER A 85 27.46 -27.20 5.33
C SER A 85 26.81 -26.34 6.41
N SER A 86 27.58 -25.82 7.34
CA SER A 86 27.10 -24.98 8.46
C SER A 86 26.24 -23.82 7.96
N PHE A 87 26.49 -23.33 6.75
CA PHE A 87 25.71 -22.29 6.10
C PHE A 87 24.30 -22.76 5.70
N LEU A 88 24.17 -23.96 5.12
CA LEU A 88 22.86 -24.53 4.77
C LEU A 88 22.02 -24.84 6.02
N MET A 89 22.66 -25.31 7.09
CA MET A 89 21.98 -25.47 8.38
C MET A 89 21.46 -24.14 8.93
N SER A 90 22.25 -23.07 8.83
CA SER A 90 21.82 -21.72 9.26
C SER A 90 20.69 -21.16 8.42
N LEU A 91 20.58 -21.54 7.14
CA LEU A 91 19.47 -21.14 6.26
C LEU A 91 18.20 -21.96 6.49
N GLN A 92 18.32 -23.15 7.09
CA GLN A 92 17.17 -23.99 7.43
C GLN A 92 16.51 -23.56 8.74
N ASP A 93 17.28 -22.95 9.63
CA ASP A 93 16.79 -22.52 10.94
C ASP A 93 16.30 -21.07 10.88
N TRP A 94 14.98 -20.88 10.93
CA TRP A 94 14.31 -19.58 10.91
C TRP A 94 14.64 -18.68 12.11
N LYS A 95 15.21 -19.23 13.18
CA LYS A 95 15.71 -18.50 14.34
C LYS A 95 17.11 -17.94 14.13
N SER A 96 17.83 -18.46 13.13
CA SER A 96 19.19 -18.05 12.84
C SER A 96 19.25 -16.57 12.44
N PRO A 97 20.22 -15.79 12.95
CA PRO A 97 20.41 -14.41 12.55
C PRO A 97 20.76 -14.29 11.06
N ILE A 98 21.47 -15.28 10.48
CA ILE A 98 21.82 -15.30 9.06
C ILE A 98 20.55 -15.43 8.21
N TYR A 99 19.62 -16.32 8.57
CA TYR A 99 18.32 -16.45 7.91
C TYR A 99 17.57 -15.11 7.92
N ASN A 100 17.45 -14.48 9.08
CA ASN A 100 16.71 -13.25 9.27
C ASN A 100 17.30 -12.07 8.47
N ILE A 101 18.63 -11.95 8.39
CA ILE A 101 19.29 -10.90 7.61
C ILE A 101 19.04 -11.09 6.11
N ILE A 102 19.22 -12.31 5.60
CA ILE A 102 18.99 -12.62 4.18
C ILE A 102 17.52 -12.42 3.82
N PHE A 103 16.61 -12.88 4.68
CA PHE A 103 15.19 -12.71 4.49
C PHE A 103 14.77 -11.24 4.46
N PHE A 104 15.28 -10.42 5.39
CA PHE A 104 15.06 -8.97 5.40
C PHE A 104 15.51 -8.32 4.09
N LEU A 105 16.72 -8.64 3.64
CA LEU A 105 17.29 -8.08 2.42
C LEU A 105 16.46 -8.48 1.18
N LEU A 106 16.05 -9.75 1.10
CA LEU A 106 15.15 -10.23 0.05
C LEU A 106 13.82 -9.49 0.05
N VAL A 107 13.18 -9.31 1.20
CA VAL A 107 11.92 -8.56 1.31
C VAL A 107 12.10 -7.13 0.80
N VAL A 108 13.19 -6.45 1.17
CA VAL A 108 13.47 -5.09 0.68
C VAL A 108 13.61 -5.07 -0.84
N ILE A 109 14.42 -5.96 -1.41
CA ILE A 109 14.64 -6.03 -2.87
C ILE A 109 13.31 -6.30 -3.59
N PHE A 110 12.55 -7.31 -3.15
CA PHE A 110 11.27 -7.64 -3.77
C PHE A 110 10.25 -6.52 -3.64
N THR A 111 10.24 -5.77 -2.54
CA THR A 111 9.35 -4.62 -2.38
C THR A 111 9.63 -3.57 -3.45
N TYR A 112 10.89 -3.28 -3.75
CA TYR A 112 11.25 -2.37 -4.84
C TYR A 112 10.83 -2.91 -6.21
N VAL A 113 11.12 -4.17 -6.50
CA VAL A 113 10.76 -4.82 -7.77
C VAL A 113 9.25 -4.79 -7.98
N TYR A 114 8.47 -5.22 -6.98
CA TYR A 114 7.01 -5.23 -7.07
C TYR A 114 6.40 -3.84 -7.14
N THR A 115 6.94 -2.88 -6.39
CA THR A 115 6.47 -1.49 -6.48
C THR A 115 6.69 -0.92 -7.87
N ALA A 116 7.85 -1.18 -8.47
CA ALA A 116 8.14 -0.73 -9.83
C ALA A 116 7.23 -1.39 -10.90
N LEU A 117 6.79 -2.63 -10.65
CA LEU A 117 5.85 -3.31 -11.56
C LEU A 117 4.41 -2.80 -11.42
N ILE A 118 3.96 -2.50 -10.20
CA ILE A 118 2.58 -2.10 -9.91
C ILE A 118 2.36 -0.61 -10.19
N VAL A 119 3.30 0.23 -9.75
CA VAL A 119 3.22 1.67 -9.95
C VAL A 119 3.87 2.02 -11.28
N ASN A 120 3.06 2.34 -12.28
CA ASN A 120 3.53 2.77 -13.57
C ASN A 120 3.45 4.31 -13.68
N PRO A 121 4.56 5.05 -13.49
CA PRO A 121 4.55 6.51 -13.48
C PRO A 121 4.08 7.12 -14.80
N GLN A 122 4.34 6.43 -15.91
CA GLN A 122 3.93 6.86 -17.24
C GLN A 122 2.40 6.89 -17.38
N GLN A 123 1.72 5.84 -16.92
CA GLN A 123 0.24 5.77 -16.96
C GLN A 123 -0.38 6.88 -16.11
N TYR A 124 0.20 7.17 -14.93
CA TYR A 124 -0.27 8.27 -14.08
C TYR A 124 -0.10 9.64 -14.78
N ALA A 125 1.05 9.88 -15.41
CA ALA A 125 1.32 11.13 -16.14
C ALA A 125 0.37 11.31 -17.33
N GLU A 126 0.10 10.26 -18.10
CA GLU A 126 -0.86 10.28 -19.21
C GLU A 126 -2.30 10.50 -18.73
N HIS A 127 -2.67 9.85 -17.62
CA HIS A 127 -4.02 10.01 -17.04
C HIS A 127 -4.26 11.45 -16.58
N LEU A 128 -3.30 12.05 -15.90
CA LEU A 128 -3.35 13.46 -15.51
C LEU A 128 -3.46 14.39 -16.73
N LYS A 129 -2.69 14.12 -17.79
CA LYS A 129 -2.75 14.88 -19.04
C LYS A 129 -4.10 14.77 -19.71
N ARG A 130 -4.70 13.59 -19.76
CA ARG A 130 -6.05 13.37 -20.34
C ARG A 130 -7.15 14.08 -19.57
N GLN A 131 -7.00 14.19 -18.25
CA GLN A 131 -7.96 14.89 -17.39
C GLN A 131 -7.73 16.40 -17.31
N ASN A 132 -6.77 16.95 -18.07
CA ASN A 132 -6.37 18.35 -17.98
C ASN A 132 -6.00 18.76 -16.54
N SER A 133 -5.41 17.86 -15.80
CA SER A 133 -4.91 18.08 -14.45
C SER A 133 -3.38 18.10 -14.44
N PHE A 134 -2.81 18.85 -13.52
CA PHE A 134 -1.36 18.99 -13.37
C PHE A 134 -0.98 19.07 -11.91
N ILE A 135 0.27 18.73 -11.63
CA ILE A 135 0.87 18.89 -10.30
C ILE A 135 1.40 20.33 -10.22
N PRO A 136 1.02 21.13 -9.21
CA PRO A 136 1.51 22.48 -9.07
C PRO A 136 3.04 22.56 -9.06
N GLY A 137 3.61 23.36 -9.97
CA GLY A 137 5.06 23.54 -10.10
C GLY A 137 5.78 22.54 -11.01
N ILE A 138 5.07 21.57 -11.63
CA ILE A 138 5.65 20.57 -12.52
C ILE A 138 4.97 20.62 -13.88
N LYS A 139 5.75 20.56 -14.94
CA LYS A 139 5.22 20.53 -16.30
C LYS A 139 4.51 19.19 -16.58
N PRO A 140 3.31 19.22 -17.20
CA PRO A 140 2.64 17.99 -17.60
C PRO A 140 3.40 17.24 -18.68
N GLY A 141 3.60 15.93 -18.51
CA GLY A 141 4.32 15.06 -19.44
C GLY A 141 5.46 14.31 -18.77
N THR A 142 6.65 14.33 -19.37
CA THR A 142 7.84 13.62 -18.88
C THR A 142 8.29 14.07 -17.49
N ASP A 143 8.26 15.37 -17.21
CA ASP A 143 8.64 15.92 -15.91
C ASP A 143 7.72 15.41 -14.79
N THR A 144 6.43 15.24 -15.10
CA THR A 144 5.46 14.63 -14.15
C THR A 144 5.74 13.15 -13.91
N GLN A 145 6.15 12.42 -14.97
CA GLN A 145 6.53 11.01 -14.86
C GLN A 145 7.76 10.86 -13.95
N GLU A 146 8.83 11.62 -14.20
CA GLU A 146 10.07 11.59 -13.40
C GLU A 146 9.81 11.97 -11.93
N TYR A 147 8.94 12.94 -11.69
CA TYR A 147 8.57 13.34 -10.35
C TYR A 147 7.82 12.21 -9.60
N ILE A 148 6.84 11.57 -10.25
CA ILE A 148 6.09 10.46 -9.64
C ILE A 148 7.02 9.28 -9.37
N ASP A 149 7.93 8.95 -10.30
CA ASP A 149 8.90 7.88 -10.13
C ASP A 149 9.84 8.13 -8.95
N SER A 150 10.45 9.32 -8.90
CA SER A 150 11.31 9.73 -7.78
C SER A 150 10.57 9.71 -6.45
N LEU A 151 9.30 10.15 -6.43
CA LEU A 151 8.49 10.16 -5.24
C LEU A 151 8.13 8.74 -4.79
N THR A 152 7.76 7.88 -5.72
CA THR A 152 7.44 6.47 -5.46
C THR A 152 8.65 5.76 -4.85
N THR A 153 9.83 5.93 -5.43
CA THR A 153 11.07 5.33 -4.91
C THR A 153 11.38 5.79 -3.49
N ARG A 154 11.22 7.08 -3.21
CA ARG A 154 11.44 7.65 -1.86
C ARG A 154 10.41 7.18 -0.83
N VAL A 155 9.16 6.97 -1.24
CA VAL A 155 8.10 6.49 -0.36
C VAL A 155 8.21 4.98 -0.12
N THR A 156 8.69 4.23 -1.11
CA THR A 156 8.89 2.78 -1.00
C THR A 156 10.01 2.43 -0.02
N LEU A 157 11.06 3.27 0.13
CA LEU A 157 12.18 2.99 1.02
C LEU A 157 11.74 2.76 2.48
N PRO A 158 11.07 3.69 3.18
CA PRO A 158 10.59 3.43 4.53
C PRO A 158 9.60 2.27 4.56
N GLY A 159 8.73 2.14 3.56
CA GLY A 159 7.78 1.03 3.46
C GLY A 159 8.47 -0.33 3.42
N SER A 160 9.52 -0.50 2.62
CA SER A 160 10.28 -1.74 2.50
C SER A 160 11.03 -2.11 3.78
N ILE A 161 11.63 -1.13 4.45
CA ILE A 161 12.32 -1.34 5.73
C ILE A 161 11.33 -1.81 6.80
N PHE A 162 10.17 -1.16 6.91
CA PHE A 162 9.15 -1.57 7.86
C PHE A 162 8.57 -2.96 7.55
N LEU A 163 8.30 -3.26 6.28
CA LEU A 163 7.86 -4.60 5.88
C LEU A 163 8.90 -5.66 6.24
N GLY A 164 10.18 -5.39 5.97
CA GLY A 164 11.27 -6.28 6.35
C GLY A 164 11.37 -6.48 7.86
N LEU A 165 11.24 -5.43 8.65
CA LEU A 165 11.23 -5.52 10.11
C LEU A 165 10.08 -6.38 10.62
N ILE A 166 8.87 -6.22 10.09
CA ILE A 166 7.73 -7.05 10.47
C ILE A 166 7.94 -8.50 10.05
N ALA A 167 8.56 -8.74 8.89
CA ALA A 167 8.82 -10.07 8.39
C ALA A 167 9.79 -10.88 9.28
N ILE A 168 10.77 -10.22 9.90
CA ILE A 168 11.75 -10.87 10.79
C ILE A 168 11.33 -10.89 12.27
N LEU A 169 10.24 -10.19 12.64
CA LEU A 169 9.75 -10.14 14.02
C LEU A 169 9.56 -11.53 14.66
N PRO A 170 8.97 -12.55 13.97
CA PRO A 170 8.85 -13.89 14.56
C PRO A 170 10.16 -14.46 15.04
N GLY A 171 11.22 -14.35 14.23
CA GLY A 171 12.55 -14.85 14.56
C GLY A 171 13.13 -14.14 15.79
N ILE A 172 12.92 -12.82 15.91
CA ILE A 172 13.37 -12.05 17.07
C ILE A 172 12.60 -12.45 18.33
N ILE A 173 11.26 -12.55 18.24
CA ILE A 173 10.39 -12.89 19.37
C ILE A 173 10.67 -14.31 19.88
N ALA A 174 10.88 -15.27 18.98
CA ALA A 174 11.22 -16.64 19.35
C ALA A 174 12.58 -16.73 20.10
N ASN A 175 13.56 -15.92 19.71
CA ASN A 175 14.85 -15.83 20.41
C ASN A 175 14.71 -15.20 21.81
N MET A 176 13.66 -14.44 22.09
CA MET A 176 13.36 -13.90 23.42
C MET A 176 12.69 -14.92 24.37
N GLY A 177 12.53 -16.18 23.94
CA GLY A 177 11.99 -17.25 24.78
C GLY A 177 10.46 -17.39 24.76
N VAL A 178 9.80 -16.79 23.78
CA VAL A 178 8.37 -16.97 23.54
C VAL A 178 8.11 -18.34 22.89
N ASN A 179 6.95 -18.94 23.17
CA ASN A 179 6.57 -20.22 22.57
C ASN A 179 6.59 -20.15 21.03
N ASP A 180 7.26 -21.10 20.39
CA ASP A 180 7.45 -21.15 18.94
C ASP A 180 6.11 -21.14 18.16
N GLY A 181 5.11 -21.85 18.66
CA GLY A 181 3.77 -21.85 18.05
C GLY A 181 3.10 -20.48 18.07
N PHE A 182 3.31 -19.72 19.14
CA PHE A 182 2.81 -18.37 19.27
C PHE A 182 3.59 -17.41 18.35
N ALA A 183 4.91 -17.52 18.32
CA ALA A 183 5.76 -16.69 17.45
C ALA A 183 5.45 -16.90 15.97
N LEU A 184 5.21 -18.13 15.53
CA LEU A 184 4.83 -18.44 14.14
C LEU A 184 3.42 -17.96 13.79
N PHE A 185 2.47 -18.07 14.72
CA PHE A 185 1.08 -17.63 14.48
C PHE A 185 0.98 -16.11 14.35
N PHE A 186 1.69 -15.37 15.21
CA PHE A 186 1.62 -13.91 15.24
C PHE A 186 2.71 -13.23 14.42
N GLY A 187 3.60 -14.01 13.86
CA GLY A 187 4.72 -13.48 13.12
C GLY A 187 4.56 -13.54 11.61
N GLY A 188 5.13 -12.55 10.98
CA GLY A 188 5.39 -12.55 9.56
C GLY A 188 4.15 -12.37 8.69
N THR A 189 4.03 -13.24 7.71
CA THR A 189 3.08 -13.09 6.60
C THR A 189 1.63 -13.25 7.02
N SER A 190 1.31 -14.17 7.93
CA SER A 190 -0.09 -14.46 8.31
C SER A 190 -0.77 -13.26 8.97
N LEU A 191 -0.09 -12.57 9.85
CA LEU A 191 -0.60 -11.38 10.52
C LEU A 191 -0.75 -10.21 9.54
N LEU A 192 0.22 -10.01 8.65
CA LEU A 192 0.14 -9.00 7.59
C LEU A 192 -1.03 -9.25 6.65
N ILE A 193 -1.23 -10.50 6.22
CA ILE A 193 -2.36 -10.86 5.36
C ILE A 193 -3.68 -10.59 6.09
N LEU A 194 -3.81 -11.01 7.34
CA LEU A 194 -5.02 -10.80 8.14
C LEU A 194 -5.33 -9.32 8.28
N VAL A 195 -4.36 -8.50 8.68
CA VAL A 195 -4.55 -7.05 8.83
C VAL A 195 -4.88 -6.39 7.49
N ALA A 196 -4.18 -6.75 6.41
CA ALA A 196 -4.44 -6.20 5.09
C ALA A 196 -5.86 -6.53 4.60
N VAL A 197 -6.32 -7.78 4.75
CA VAL A 197 -7.67 -8.20 4.36
C VAL A 197 -8.74 -7.49 5.18
N VAL A 198 -8.56 -7.38 6.50
CA VAL A 198 -9.52 -6.69 7.38
C VAL A 198 -9.62 -5.21 7.00
N LEU A 199 -8.50 -4.53 6.78
CA LEU A 199 -8.51 -3.12 6.38
C LEU A 199 -9.12 -2.90 4.99
N ASP A 200 -8.85 -3.77 4.04
CA ASP A 200 -9.41 -3.68 2.69
C ASP A 200 -10.93 -3.90 2.71
N THR A 201 -11.40 -4.89 3.48
CA THR A 201 -12.85 -5.11 3.68
C THR A 201 -13.52 -3.92 4.37
N LEU A 202 -12.90 -3.30 5.37
CA LEU A 202 -13.42 -2.09 6.01
C LEU A 202 -13.53 -0.93 5.02
N GLN A 203 -12.50 -0.69 4.20
CA GLN A 203 -12.54 0.35 3.16
C GLN A 203 -13.64 0.10 2.14
N GLN A 204 -13.86 -1.16 1.74
CA GLN A 204 -14.96 -1.53 0.84
C GLN A 204 -16.33 -1.27 1.47
N ILE A 205 -16.51 -1.61 2.75
CA ILE A 205 -17.75 -1.36 3.49
C ILE A 205 -18.01 0.14 3.61
N GLU A 206 -17.01 0.94 3.96
CA GLU A 206 -17.12 2.40 4.05
C GLU A 206 -17.52 3.01 2.70
N SER A 207 -16.87 2.58 1.62
CA SER A 207 -17.19 3.02 0.26
C SER A 207 -18.62 2.68 -0.14
N TYR A 208 -19.08 1.47 0.17
CA TYR A 208 -20.44 1.02 -0.10
C TYR A 208 -21.48 1.81 0.71
N LEU A 209 -21.20 2.07 1.99
CA LEU A 209 -22.09 2.87 2.84
C LEU A 209 -22.19 4.32 2.37
N LEU A 210 -21.08 4.91 1.91
CA LEU A 210 -21.09 6.25 1.34
C LEU A 210 -21.96 6.30 0.08
N MET A 211 -21.81 5.36 -0.85
CA MET A 211 -22.66 5.29 -2.05
C MET A 211 -24.13 5.19 -1.70
N ARG A 212 -24.50 4.33 -0.77
CA ARG A 212 -25.89 4.16 -0.33
C ARG A 212 -26.45 5.43 0.32
N LYS A 213 -25.63 6.16 1.06
CA LYS A 213 -26.02 7.43 1.67
C LYS A 213 -26.31 8.50 0.60
N TYR A 214 -25.51 8.54 -0.48
CA TYR A 214 -25.75 9.44 -1.60
C TYR A 214 -27.02 9.07 -2.39
N ASP A 215 -27.28 7.79 -2.62
CA ASP A 215 -28.52 7.33 -3.28
C ASP A 215 -29.78 7.70 -2.47
N GLY A 216 -29.68 7.70 -1.15
CA GLY A 216 -30.77 8.15 -0.28
C GLY A 216 -31.08 9.64 -0.42
N LEU A 217 -30.07 10.46 -0.64
CA LEU A 217 -30.23 11.91 -0.84
C LEU A 217 -30.82 12.26 -2.21
N THR A 218 -30.49 11.51 -3.25
CA THR A 218 -31.05 11.71 -4.60
C THR A 218 -32.47 11.24 -4.70
N LYS A 219 -32.88 10.18 -4.00
CA LYS A 219 -34.26 9.69 -3.98
C LYS A 219 -35.22 10.58 -3.18
N THR A 220 -34.72 11.36 -2.22
CA THR A 220 -35.57 12.24 -1.40
C THR A 220 -35.82 13.62 -2.00
N GLY A 221 -35.28 13.96 -3.18
CA GLY A 221 -35.66 15.12 -4.00
C GLY A 221 -35.58 16.51 -3.34
N LYS A 222 -34.97 16.68 -2.21
CA LYS A 222 -34.81 17.94 -1.48
C LYS A 222 -33.38 18.44 -1.50
N LEU A 223 -32.86 18.72 -2.65
CA LEU A 223 -31.78 19.68 -2.77
C LEU A 223 -32.36 21.07 -2.62
N LYS A 224 -32.43 21.59 -1.42
CA LYS A 224 -32.71 22.98 -1.14
C LYS A 224 -31.52 23.80 -1.61
N GLY A 225 -31.55 24.19 -2.91
CA GLY A 225 -30.58 25.12 -3.45
C GLY A 225 -30.68 26.43 -2.66
N ARG A 226 -29.55 26.97 -2.26
CA ARG A 226 -29.40 28.27 -1.63
C ARG A 226 -29.59 29.35 -2.71
N GLY A 227 -30.83 29.63 -3.05
CA GLY A 227 -31.21 30.63 -4.05
C GLY A 227 -32.69 30.45 -4.37
N GLY A 228 -33.45 31.42 -3.96
CA GLY A 228 -34.92 31.45 -3.92
C GLY A 228 -35.62 31.07 -5.20
N ASN A 229 -36.88 30.81 -4.99
CA ASN A 229 -37.99 30.50 -5.92
C ASN A 229 -38.00 29.08 -6.47
N GLY A 230 -38.92 28.33 -5.87
CA GLY A 230 -39.26 26.99 -6.31
C GLY A 230 -39.80 26.97 -7.74
N MET A 231 -39.08 26.29 -8.61
CA MET A 231 -39.63 25.80 -9.86
C MET A 231 -40.07 24.34 -9.61
N GLN A 232 -41.38 24.17 -9.41
CA GLN A 232 -42.04 22.88 -9.48
C GLN A 232 -41.98 22.42 -10.94
N ILE A 233 -41.11 21.45 -11.24
CA ILE A 233 -41.22 20.73 -12.51
C ILE A 233 -42.25 19.64 -12.28
N GLY A 234 -43.45 19.89 -12.79
CA GLY A 234 -44.57 18.97 -12.76
C GLY A 234 -44.25 17.67 -13.49
N ALA A 235 -44.46 16.58 -12.79
CA ALA A 235 -44.60 15.27 -13.39
C ALA A 235 -45.96 15.22 -14.11
N SER A 236 -45.92 15.12 -15.43
CA SER A 236 -47.06 14.65 -16.21
C SER A 236 -46.59 13.72 -17.31
N MET A 237 -47.11 12.51 -17.21
CA MET A 237 -47.12 11.36 -18.12
C MET A 237 -46.06 10.34 -17.97
#